data_47ba0be8074c0c430fe1f5e635d1ce66
#
_entry.id   47ba0be8074c0c430fe1f5e635d1ce66
#
_cell.length_a   1.000
_cell.length_b   1.000
_cell.length_c   1.000
_cell.angle_alpha   90.00
_cell.angle_beta   90.00
_cell.angle_gamma   90.00
#
_symmetry.space_group_name_H-M   'P 1'
#
loop_
_entity.id
_entity.type
_entity.pdbx_description
1 polymer ?
#
loop_
_entity_poly.entity_id
_entity_poly.type
_entity_poly.pdbx_seq_one_letter_code
_entity_poly.pdbx_strand_id
1 'polypeptide(L)'
;MDLKLSGKTALITGASMGIGEHIAETLAGEGVHLHLTARSADKLQALKARITDRSDVLVTLHPQDLTADCAPESLAQAINSVDILVNNAGAIPSGDLWDVDEAAWRKGFDLKVFGYINLSRLFYTKMKDAGGGVIINIIGNGG
;
A
#
# COMPACT_ATOMS: atom_id res chain seq x y z
N MET A 1 10.15 13.84 17.90
CA MET A 1 11.38 13.34 17.22
C MET A 1 11.24 13.71 15.76
N ASP A 2 12.21 14.38 15.20
CA ASP A 2 12.20 14.66 13.76
C ASP A 2 12.68 13.43 12.99
N LEU A 3 11.79 12.78 12.26
CA LEU A 3 12.09 11.59 11.46
C LEU A 3 12.68 11.92 10.08
N LYS A 4 12.78 13.22 9.73
CA LYS A 4 13.27 13.73 8.45
C LYS A 4 12.53 13.12 7.24
N LEU A 5 11.22 12.93 7.38
CA LEU A 5 10.36 12.35 6.36
C LEU A 5 9.65 13.41 5.50
N SER A 6 9.64 14.66 5.94
CA SER A 6 8.98 15.77 5.21
C SER A 6 9.47 15.85 3.77
N GLY A 7 8.53 15.95 2.81
CA GLY A 7 8.80 15.97 1.38
C GLY A 7 9.12 14.61 0.75
N LYS A 8 9.20 13.54 1.53
CA LYS A 8 9.28 12.16 1.02
C LYS A 8 7.95 11.73 0.40
N THR A 9 7.98 10.70 -0.41
CA THR A 9 6.79 10.12 -1.06
C THR A 9 6.63 8.66 -0.68
N ALA A 10 5.43 8.26 -0.28
CA ALA A 10 5.10 6.89 0.08
C ALA A 10 3.97 6.32 -0.78
N LEU A 11 4.10 5.05 -1.18
CA LEU A 11 2.99 4.24 -1.71
C LEU A 11 2.49 3.30 -0.60
N ILE A 12 1.19 3.35 -0.33
CA ILE A 12 0.56 2.49 0.67
C ILE A 12 -0.53 1.66 0.00
N THR A 13 -0.42 0.34 0.10
CA THR A 13 -1.43 -0.57 -0.41
C THR A 13 -2.43 -0.96 0.68
N GLY A 14 -3.68 -1.21 0.28
CA GLY A 14 -4.75 -1.49 1.25
C GLY A 14 -5.05 -0.29 2.17
N ALA A 15 -4.93 0.93 1.65
CA ALA A 15 -5.02 2.17 2.42
C ALA A 15 -6.43 2.56 2.84
N SER A 16 -7.48 1.89 2.33
CA SER A 16 -8.88 2.34 2.50
C SER A 16 -9.47 2.09 3.88
N MET A 17 -8.78 1.35 4.74
CA MET A 17 -9.26 1.00 6.09
C MET A 17 -8.15 0.39 6.97
N GLY A 18 -8.39 0.37 8.28
CA GLY A 18 -7.57 -0.34 9.26
C GLY A 18 -6.11 0.17 9.30
N ILE A 19 -5.15 -0.76 9.30
CA ILE A 19 -3.73 -0.44 9.46
C ILE A 19 -3.23 0.49 8.36
N GLY A 20 -3.59 0.24 7.09
CA GLY A 20 -3.15 1.07 5.96
C GLY A 20 -3.65 2.51 6.03
N GLU A 21 -4.87 2.72 6.49
CA GLU A 21 -5.46 4.03 6.73
C GLU A 21 -4.68 4.81 7.80
N HIS A 22 -4.41 4.17 8.94
CA HIS A 22 -3.64 4.79 10.03
C HIS A 22 -2.19 5.10 9.64
N ILE A 23 -1.55 4.22 8.86
CA ILE A 23 -0.22 4.49 8.32
C ILE A 23 -0.25 5.72 7.43
N ALA A 24 -1.27 5.86 6.56
CA ALA A 24 -1.40 7.01 5.68
C ALA A 24 -1.57 8.32 6.46
N GLU A 25 -2.43 8.35 7.48
CA GLU A 25 -2.63 9.52 8.33
C GLU A 25 -1.35 9.88 9.12
N THR A 26 -0.65 8.88 9.64
CA THR A 26 0.60 9.08 10.39
C THR A 26 1.70 9.65 9.50
N LEU A 27 1.93 9.07 8.32
CA LEU A 27 2.95 9.56 7.39
C LEU A 27 2.62 10.94 6.84
N ALA A 28 1.34 11.24 6.59
CA ALA A 28 0.90 12.58 6.21
C ALA A 28 1.20 13.62 7.29
N GLY A 29 1.00 13.26 8.57
CA GLY A 29 1.38 14.09 9.71
C GLY A 29 2.87 14.40 9.82
N GLU A 30 3.72 13.53 9.26
CA GLU A 30 5.17 13.73 9.14
C GLU A 30 5.58 14.48 7.85
N GLY A 31 4.61 14.97 7.08
CA GLY A 31 4.86 15.72 5.84
C GLY A 31 5.19 14.85 4.62
N VAL A 32 4.81 13.59 4.61
CA VAL A 32 5.03 12.65 3.50
C VAL A 32 3.90 12.78 2.47
N HIS A 33 4.26 12.92 1.19
CA HIS A 33 3.32 12.84 0.07
C HIS A 33 2.89 11.39 -0.16
N LEU A 34 1.62 11.17 -0.51
CA LEU A 34 1.04 9.84 -0.52
C LEU A 34 0.50 9.42 -1.89
N HIS A 35 0.82 8.20 -2.29
CA HIS A 35 0.07 7.41 -3.25
C HIS A 35 -0.69 6.33 -2.47
N LEU A 36 -2.03 6.33 -2.58
CA LEU A 36 -2.90 5.41 -1.85
C LEU A 36 -3.61 4.49 -2.83
N THR A 37 -3.51 3.18 -2.64
CA THR A 37 -4.22 2.21 -3.46
C THR A 37 -5.07 1.26 -2.63
N ALA A 38 -6.28 1.04 -3.09
CA ALA A 38 -7.25 0.07 -2.57
C ALA A 38 -8.40 -0.08 -3.57
N ARG A 39 -9.28 -1.06 -3.37
CA ARG A 39 -10.43 -1.31 -4.25
C ARG A 39 -11.53 -0.24 -4.15
N SER A 40 -11.77 0.29 -2.95
CA SER A 40 -12.86 1.24 -2.69
C SER A 40 -12.43 2.68 -2.96
N ALA A 41 -12.83 3.22 -4.10
CA ALA A 41 -12.58 4.62 -4.47
C ALA A 41 -13.18 5.61 -3.45
N ASP A 42 -14.40 5.35 -2.98
CA ASP A 42 -15.10 6.24 -2.05
C ASP A 42 -14.37 6.34 -0.69
N LYS A 43 -13.89 5.19 -0.17
CA LYS A 43 -13.12 5.20 1.08
C LYS A 43 -11.77 5.90 0.92
N LEU A 44 -11.09 5.71 -0.22
CA LEU A 44 -9.86 6.43 -0.52
C LEU A 44 -10.10 7.94 -0.63
N GLN A 45 -11.20 8.35 -1.25
CA GLN A 45 -11.56 9.77 -1.35
C GLN A 45 -11.86 10.39 0.02
N ALA A 46 -12.58 9.66 0.88
CA ALA A 46 -12.85 10.11 2.25
C ALA A 46 -11.55 10.23 3.06
N LEU A 47 -10.64 9.27 2.94
CA LEU A 47 -9.33 9.32 3.59
C LEU A 47 -8.51 10.52 3.09
N LYS A 48 -8.45 10.72 1.78
CA LYS A 48 -7.78 11.89 1.19
C LYS A 48 -8.32 13.19 1.76
N ALA A 49 -9.64 13.36 1.84
CA ALA A 49 -10.25 14.58 2.38
C ALA A 49 -9.81 14.83 3.84
N ARG A 50 -9.82 13.79 4.69
CA ARG A 50 -9.37 13.91 6.08
C ARG A 50 -7.90 14.28 6.20
N ILE A 51 -7.03 13.70 5.34
CA ILE A 51 -5.59 13.98 5.35
C ILE A 51 -5.35 15.43 4.91
N THR A 52 -5.93 15.86 3.80
CA THR A 52 -5.68 17.20 3.25
C THR A 52 -6.29 18.33 4.08
N ASP A 53 -7.26 18.02 4.94
CA ASP A 53 -7.79 18.96 5.93
C ASP A 53 -6.79 19.27 7.08
N ARG A 54 -5.86 18.35 7.33
CA ARG A 54 -4.95 18.41 8.50
C ARG A 54 -3.48 18.55 8.14
N SER A 55 -3.12 18.24 6.91
CA SER A 55 -1.73 18.16 6.47
C SER A 55 -1.58 18.74 5.06
N ASP A 56 -0.57 19.58 4.87
CA ASP A 56 -0.25 20.16 3.56
C ASP A 56 0.64 19.20 2.75
N VAL A 57 0.04 18.07 2.34
CA VAL A 57 0.71 17.03 1.55
C VAL A 57 -0.07 16.68 0.30
N LEU A 58 0.62 16.23 -0.74
CA LEU A 58 -0.01 15.72 -1.94
C LEU A 58 -0.53 14.30 -1.70
N VAL A 59 -1.78 14.05 -2.06
CA VAL A 59 -2.40 12.72 -1.97
C VAL A 59 -2.97 12.33 -3.33
N THR A 60 -2.40 11.31 -3.93
CA THR A 60 -2.83 10.73 -5.21
C THR A 60 -3.48 9.37 -4.97
N LEU A 61 -4.65 9.16 -5.55
CA LEU A 61 -5.43 7.95 -5.37
C LEU A 61 -5.31 7.04 -6.59
N HIS A 62 -5.17 5.74 -6.33
CA HIS A 62 -5.11 4.67 -7.33
C HIS A 62 -6.13 3.59 -6.98
N PRO A 63 -7.44 3.82 -7.23
CA PRO A 63 -8.47 2.83 -6.94
C PRO A 63 -8.36 1.66 -7.90
N GLN A 64 -7.96 0.49 -7.41
CA GLN A 64 -7.82 -0.73 -8.20
C GLN A 64 -7.75 -1.98 -7.34
N ASP A 65 -8.02 -3.13 -7.95
CA ASP A 65 -7.77 -4.44 -7.37
C ASP A 65 -6.36 -4.91 -7.77
N LEU A 66 -5.47 -5.05 -6.78
CA LEU A 66 -4.08 -5.48 -7.02
C LEU A 66 -3.95 -6.95 -7.44
N THR A 67 -5.05 -7.73 -7.38
CA THR A 67 -5.09 -9.10 -7.90
C THR A 67 -5.49 -9.18 -9.38
N ALA A 68 -5.92 -8.07 -9.96
CA ALA A 68 -6.24 -8.01 -11.38
C ALA A 68 -4.98 -8.12 -12.24
N ASP A 69 -5.14 -8.65 -13.45
CA ASP A 69 -4.05 -8.81 -14.40
C ASP A 69 -3.33 -7.48 -14.67
N CYS A 70 -2.01 -7.50 -14.60
CA CYS A 70 -1.15 -6.33 -14.81
C CYS A 70 -1.40 -5.14 -13.86
N ALA A 71 -2.14 -5.31 -12.77
CA ALA A 71 -2.41 -4.21 -11.84
C ALA A 71 -1.15 -3.67 -11.14
N PRO A 72 -0.20 -4.50 -10.67
CA PRO A 72 1.06 -4.02 -10.11
C PRO A 72 1.88 -3.22 -11.11
N GLU A 73 1.96 -3.67 -12.37
CA GLU A 73 2.68 -3.01 -13.46
C GLU A 73 2.03 -1.67 -13.82
N SER A 74 0.71 -1.64 -13.91
CA SER A 74 -0.06 -0.41 -14.16
C SER A 74 0.18 0.62 -13.07
N LEU A 75 0.16 0.20 -11.80
CA LEU A 75 0.45 1.07 -10.67
C LEU A 75 1.89 1.62 -10.74
N ALA A 76 2.86 0.75 -11.06
CA ALA A 76 4.25 1.16 -11.19
C ALA A 76 4.49 2.09 -12.39
N GLN A 77 3.71 1.99 -13.46
CA GLN A 77 3.75 2.93 -14.59
C GLN A 77 3.16 4.29 -14.22
N ALA A 78 2.11 4.32 -13.42
CA ALA A 78 1.46 5.56 -12.97
C ALA A 78 2.29 6.33 -11.93
N ILE A 79 3.23 5.68 -11.23
CA ILE A 79 4.03 6.26 -10.16
C ILE A 79 5.50 6.22 -10.56
N ASN A 80 6.10 7.40 -10.77
CA ASN A 80 7.50 7.50 -11.23
C ASN A 80 8.48 6.98 -10.17
N SER A 81 8.36 7.44 -8.93
CA SER A 81 9.22 7.02 -7.83
C SER A 81 8.51 7.19 -6.49
N VAL A 82 8.93 6.42 -5.51
CA VAL A 82 8.58 6.59 -4.10
C VAL A 82 9.81 6.33 -3.24
N ASP A 83 9.90 7.01 -2.11
CA ASP A 83 10.92 6.76 -1.10
C ASP A 83 10.54 5.58 -0.19
N ILE A 84 9.24 5.37 -0.01
CA ILE A 84 8.69 4.37 0.92
C ILE A 84 7.60 3.56 0.21
N LEU A 85 7.73 2.24 0.18
CA LEU A 85 6.66 1.32 -0.21
C LEU A 85 6.14 0.59 1.04
N VAL A 86 4.84 0.70 1.30
CA VAL A 86 4.16 -0.06 2.35
C VAL A 86 3.25 -1.10 1.72
N ASN A 87 3.69 -2.33 1.71
CA ASN A 87 2.91 -3.49 1.35
C ASN A 87 2.01 -3.87 2.54
N ASN A 88 0.75 -3.46 2.48
CA ASN A 88 -0.24 -3.71 3.53
C ASN A 88 -1.50 -4.38 3.00
N ALA A 89 -1.79 -4.27 1.71
CA ALA A 89 -2.97 -4.93 1.13
C ALA A 89 -2.96 -6.43 1.43
N GLY A 90 -4.04 -6.91 2.02
CA GLY A 90 -4.20 -8.32 2.35
C GLY A 90 -5.65 -8.63 2.70
N ALA A 91 -6.11 -9.77 2.23
CA ALA A 91 -7.36 -10.38 2.64
C ALA A 91 -7.06 -11.86 2.80
N ILE A 92 -6.68 -12.25 4.01
CA ILE A 92 -6.53 -13.67 4.34
C ILE A 92 -7.90 -14.16 4.77
N PRO A 93 -8.41 -15.27 4.21
CA PRO A 93 -9.67 -15.85 4.64
C PRO A 93 -9.59 -16.17 6.14
N SER A 94 -10.63 -15.81 6.87
CA SER A 94 -10.79 -16.17 8.28
C SER A 94 -11.53 -17.51 8.38
N GLY A 95 -11.10 -18.35 9.27
CA GLY A 95 -11.61 -19.69 9.50
C GLY A 95 -10.49 -20.62 9.94
N ASP A 96 -10.84 -21.80 10.42
CA ASP A 96 -9.84 -22.81 10.72
C ASP A 96 -9.42 -23.59 9.44
N LEU A 97 -8.48 -24.49 9.59
CA LEU A 97 -7.89 -25.24 8.47
C LEU A 97 -8.95 -26.01 7.63
N TRP A 98 -10.06 -26.36 8.22
CA TRP A 98 -11.10 -27.17 7.59
C TRP A 98 -12.19 -26.29 6.92
N ASP A 99 -12.34 -25.04 7.37
CA ASP A 99 -13.36 -24.12 6.87
C ASP A 99 -12.94 -23.38 5.60
N VAL A 100 -11.63 -23.24 5.39
CA VAL A 100 -11.07 -22.47 4.27
C VAL A 100 -10.61 -23.43 3.17
N ASP A 101 -11.26 -23.39 2.01
CA ASP A 101 -10.90 -24.21 0.87
C ASP A 101 -9.62 -23.70 0.15
N GLU A 102 -9.08 -24.54 -0.73
CA GLU A 102 -7.87 -24.22 -1.47
C GLU A 102 -8.00 -22.96 -2.34
N ALA A 103 -9.17 -22.73 -2.93
CA ALA A 103 -9.40 -21.55 -3.78
C ALA A 103 -9.30 -20.25 -2.97
N ALA A 104 -9.88 -20.24 -1.77
CA ALA A 104 -9.80 -19.10 -0.85
C ALA A 104 -8.35 -18.86 -0.37
N TRP A 105 -7.60 -19.91 -0.08
CA TRP A 105 -6.18 -19.81 0.24
C TRP A 105 -5.37 -19.22 -0.92
N ARG A 106 -5.51 -19.74 -2.14
CA ARG A 106 -4.81 -19.22 -3.32
C ARG A 106 -5.10 -17.74 -3.52
N LYS A 107 -6.36 -17.32 -3.43
CA LYS A 107 -6.75 -15.92 -3.55
C LYS A 107 -6.11 -15.03 -2.48
N GLY A 108 -6.00 -15.52 -1.24
CA GLY A 108 -5.29 -14.82 -0.17
C GLY A 108 -3.80 -14.65 -0.48
N PHE A 109 -3.16 -15.72 -0.99
CA PHE A 109 -1.74 -15.69 -1.39
C PHE A 109 -1.48 -14.78 -2.59
N ASP A 110 -2.38 -14.72 -3.58
CA ASP A 110 -2.26 -13.83 -4.74
C ASP A 110 -2.09 -12.37 -4.31
N LEU A 111 -2.82 -11.94 -3.32
CA LEU A 111 -2.72 -10.57 -2.81
C LEU A 111 -1.57 -10.41 -1.79
N LYS A 112 -1.53 -11.29 -0.77
CA LYS A 112 -0.64 -11.10 0.39
C LYS A 112 0.80 -11.52 0.10
N VAL A 113 1.02 -12.52 -0.75
CA VAL A 113 2.35 -13.02 -1.09
C VAL A 113 2.79 -12.47 -2.45
N PHE A 114 2.11 -12.84 -3.52
CA PHE A 114 2.53 -12.43 -4.86
C PHE A 114 2.36 -10.94 -5.11
N GLY A 115 1.33 -10.30 -4.56
CA GLY A 115 1.18 -8.84 -4.61
C GLY A 115 2.36 -8.10 -3.97
N TYR A 116 2.82 -8.55 -2.81
CA TYR A 116 3.99 -7.98 -2.13
C TYR A 116 5.28 -8.21 -2.93
N ILE A 117 5.48 -9.42 -3.46
CA ILE A 117 6.65 -9.75 -4.29
C ILE A 117 6.68 -8.88 -5.55
N ASN A 118 5.58 -8.80 -6.28
CA ASN A 118 5.50 -8.07 -7.54
C ASN A 118 5.73 -6.57 -7.35
N LEU A 119 5.06 -5.94 -6.40
CA LEU A 119 5.27 -4.53 -6.10
C LEU A 119 6.69 -4.26 -5.60
N SER A 120 7.21 -5.10 -4.72
CA SER A 120 8.59 -4.95 -4.23
C SER A 120 9.60 -5.02 -5.36
N ARG A 121 9.46 -5.93 -6.31
CA ARG A 121 10.36 -6.03 -7.48
C ARG A 121 10.31 -4.80 -8.36
N LEU A 122 9.11 -4.30 -8.66
CA LEU A 122 8.91 -3.14 -9.52
C LEU A 122 9.45 -1.86 -8.88
N PHE A 123 9.13 -1.61 -7.62
CA PHE A 123 9.56 -0.40 -6.92
C PHE A 123 11.00 -0.47 -6.42
N TYR A 124 11.53 -1.65 -6.10
CA TYR A 124 12.96 -1.80 -5.77
C TYR A 124 13.87 -1.27 -6.89
N THR A 125 13.57 -1.61 -8.14
CA THR A 125 14.35 -1.10 -9.27
C THR A 125 14.31 0.43 -9.34
N LYS A 126 13.13 1.02 -9.21
CA LYS A 126 12.95 2.47 -9.20
C LYS A 126 13.68 3.15 -8.03
N MET A 127 13.58 2.58 -6.84
CA MET A 127 14.27 3.08 -5.64
C MET A 127 15.79 3.00 -5.79
N LYS A 128 16.30 1.88 -6.31
CA LYS A 128 17.74 1.69 -6.58
C LYS A 128 18.26 2.76 -7.53
N ASP A 129 17.55 3.02 -8.63
CA ASP A 129 17.94 4.00 -9.63
C ASP A 129 17.86 5.44 -9.08
N ALA A 130 16.98 5.70 -8.12
CA ALA A 130 16.84 6.98 -7.43
C ALA A 130 17.81 7.16 -6.24
N GLY A 131 18.64 6.17 -5.94
CA GLY A 131 19.66 6.25 -4.87
C GLY A 131 19.25 5.61 -3.54
N GLY A 132 18.09 4.98 -3.45
CA GLY A 132 17.63 4.24 -2.26
C GLY A 132 16.15 4.38 -1.97
N GLY A 133 15.69 3.65 -0.99
CA GLY A 133 14.31 3.66 -0.52
C GLY A 133 14.08 2.64 0.59
N VAL A 134 12.85 2.58 1.10
CA VAL A 134 12.44 1.65 2.17
C VAL A 134 11.22 0.86 1.72
N ILE A 135 11.28 -0.45 1.86
CA ILE A 135 10.13 -1.35 1.62
C ILE A 135 9.71 -1.95 2.97
N ILE A 136 8.46 -1.73 3.33
CA ILE A 136 7.84 -2.22 4.56
C ILE A 136 6.77 -3.24 4.19
N ASN A 137 6.87 -4.44 4.74
CA ASN A 137 5.88 -5.49 4.57
C ASN A 137 5.10 -5.69 5.87
N ILE A 138 3.80 -5.44 5.84
CA ILE A 138 2.91 -5.72 6.98
C ILE A 138 2.55 -7.20 6.95
N ILE A 139 3.18 -7.97 7.81
CA ILE A 139 2.94 -9.41 7.97
C ILE A 139 2.16 -9.65 9.25
N GLY A 140 1.17 -10.55 9.19
CA GLY A 140 0.46 -11.02 10.37
C GLY A 140 1.29 -12.05 11.13
N ASN A 141 1.16 -12.06 12.44
CA ASN A 141 1.56 -13.20 13.25
C ASN A 141 0.34 -14.14 13.32
N GLY A 142 0.35 -15.19 12.49
CA GLY A 142 -0.62 -16.27 12.59
C GLY A 142 -0.24 -17.16 13.77
N GLY A 143 -0.84 -16.89 14.91
CA GLY A 143 -0.78 -17.79 16.05
C GLY A 143 -1.98 -18.73 16.06
#